data_86efb06c70d65a3f05a3b90a8e037f23
#
_entry.id   86efb06c70d65a3f05a3b90a8e037f23
#
_cell.length_a   1.000
_cell.length_b   1.000
_cell.length_c   1.000
_cell.angle_alpha   90.00
_cell.angle_beta   90.00
_cell.angle_gamma   90.00
#
_symmetry.space_group_name_H-M   'P 1'
#
loop_
_entity.id
_entity.type
_entity.pdbx_description
1 polymer ?
#
loop_
_entity_poly.entity_id
_entity_poly.type
_entity_poly.pdbx_seq_one_letter_code
_entity_poly.pdbx_strand_id
1 'polypeptide(L)'
;TIPRWLAMTLLFIGFVGIWQLATSMVWVSPIILPSPGETLNDLIFVGENLVTGGYMLTAFWTTTQTVFWGFLIALGIGFSLGVLVGETKFGERAVLPYLVAIDTMPKIAFAPLFIAWLGFGISSKVALAAFIATFPIVVSTAAGLYAASENERMLFKAMGATRMQTLLRLKLPTGLPFMFTGLKIAAVGVMAGVITGEFLGGGKGFGALIRQSASQMDTPRVFALILYLSLLGLLLYFTVLWAQRRIVFWQKEEQAGPVG
;
A
#
# COMPACT_ATOMS: atom_id res chain seq x y z
N THR A 1 -25.49 19.01 15.55
CA THR A 1 -24.50 18.04 14.97
C THR A 1 -23.12 18.65 15.11
N ILE A 2 -22.23 17.94 15.80
CA ILE A 2 -20.84 18.38 16.00
C ILE A 2 -20.15 18.39 14.64
N PRO A 3 -19.48 19.48 14.21
CA PRO A 3 -18.78 19.50 12.95
C PRO A 3 -17.67 18.44 12.92
N ARG A 4 -17.47 17.78 11.77
CA ARG A 4 -16.54 16.63 11.61
C ARG A 4 -15.12 16.95 12.12
N TRP A 5 -14.62 18.14 11.80
CA TRP A 5 -13.28 18.56 12.25
C TRP A 5 -13.17 18.61 13.78
N LEU A 6 -14.22 19.08 14.48
CA LEU A 6 -14.23 19.15 15.95
C LEU A 6 -14.28 17.76 16.57
N ALA A 7 -15.08 16.84 16.01
CA ALA A 7 -15.13 15.45 16.45
C ALA A 7 -13.77 14.76 16.28
N MET A 8 -13.11 14.95 15.13
CA MET A 8 -11.78 14.39 14.86
C MET A 8 -10.72 14.95 15.83
N THR A 9 -10.74 16.25 16.08
CA THR A 9 -9.81 16.91 17.02
C THR A 9 -10.01 16.43 18.45
N LEU A 10 -11.26 16.31 18.91
CA LEU A 10 -11.58 15.80 20.25
C LEU A 10 -11.14 14.33 20.41
N LEU A 11 -11.37 13.49 19.40
CA LEU A 11 -10.88 12.10 19.42
C LEU A 11 -9.36 12.03 19.47
N PHE A 12 -8.67 12.85 18.69
CA PHE A 12 -7.21 12.90 18.68
C PHE A 12 -6.64 13.36 20.03
N ILE A 13 -7.20 14.45 20.60
CA ILE A 13 -6.80 14.94 21.93
C ILE A 13 -7.10 13.89 23.00
N GLY A 14 -8.26 13.23 22.95
CA GLY A 14 -8.62 12.15 23.86
C GLY A 14 -7.63 10.97 23.77
N PHE A 15 -7.28 10.56 22.56
CA PHE A 15 -6.30 9.49 22.34
C PHE A 15 -4.92 9.84 22.92
N VAL A 16 -4.39 11.04 22.59
CA VAL A 16 -3.10 11.51 23.12
C VAL A 16 -3.15 11.68 24.63
N GLY A 17 -4.27 12.15 25.18
CA GLY A 17 -4.49 12.28 26.62
C GLY A 17 -4.46 10.93 27.34
N ILE A 18 -5.15 9.91 26.82
CA ILE A 18 -5.14 8.55 27.35
C ILE A 18 -3.73 7.96 27.27
N TRP A 19 -3.04 8.14 26.14
CA TRP A 19 -1.67 7.71 25.97
C TRP A 19 -0.73 8.35 26.99
N GLN A 20 -0.81 9.68 27.17
CA GLN A 20 -0.02 10.41 28.18
C GLN A 20 -0.32 9.92 29.60
N LEU A 21 -1.59 9.68 29.93
CA LEU A 21 -1.98 9.15 31.26
C LEU A 21 -1.42 7.74 31.48
N ALA A 22 -1.52 6.85 30.49
CA ALA A 22 -1.01 5.50 30.59
C ALA A 22 0.50 5.45 30.83
N THR A 23 1.25 6.35 30.22
CA THR A 23 2.71 6.46 30.41
C THR A 23 3.09 7.16 31.70
N SER A 24 2.39 8.22 32.13
CA SER A 24 2.68 8.96 33.35
C SER A 24 2.33 8.19 34.62
N MET A 25 1.26 7.37 34.58
CA MET A 25 0.88 6.49 35.69
C MET A 25 1.65 5.17 35.74
N VAL A 26 2.61 4.98 34.79
CA VAL A 26 3.45 3.77 34.69
C VAL A 26 2.59 2.49 34.58
N TRP A 27 1.39 2.57 34.00
CA TRP A 27 0.57 1.39 33.72
C TRP A 27 1.25 0.46 32.72
N VAL A 28 2.07 1.04 31.84
CA VAL A 28 2.89 0.31 30.86
C VAL A 28 4.34 0.75 31.03
N SER A 29 5.26 -0.20 30.97
CA SER A 29 6.70 0.11 31.04
C SER A 29 7.10 1.09 29.92
N PRO A 30 7.92 2.13 30.20
CA PRO A 30 8.44 3.05 29.20
C PRO A 30 9.19 2.36 28.04
N ILE A 31 9.74 1.18 28.31
CA ILE A 31 10.38 0.34 27.27
C ILE A 31 9.36 -0.19 26.25
N ILE A 32 8.10 -0.39 26.66
CA ILE A 32 7.05 -0.93 25.78
C ILE A 32 6.31 0.21 25.10
N LEU A 33 5.92 1.24 25.86
CA LEU A 33 5.16 2.38 25.38
C LEU A 33 5.87 3.68 25.78
N PRO A 34 6.53 4.37 24.84
CA PRO A 34 7.17 5.65 25.11
C PRO A 34 6.11 6.73 25.36
N SER A 35 6.49 7.78 26.05
CA SER A 35 5.61 8.94 26.21
C SER A 35 5.42 9.69 24.88
N PRO A 36 4.29 10.42 24.68
CA PRO A 36 4.13 11.30 23.55
C PRO A 36 5.27 12.31 23.38
N GLY A 37 5.81 12.83 24.49
CA GLY A 37 6.93 13.78 24.47
C GLY A 37 8.22 13.16 23.94
N GLU A 38 8.60 11.96 24.41
CA GLU A 38 9.77 11.23 23.90
C GLU A 38 9.61 10.92 22.42
N THR A 39 8.43 10.44 22.00
CA THR A 39 8.13 10.17 20.59
C THR A 39 8.26 11.43 19.73
N LEU A 40 7.79 12.58 20.23
CA LEU A 40 7.92 13.86 19.52
C LEU A 40 9.38 14.30 19.36
N ASN A 41 10.18 14.16 20.41
CA ASN A 41 11.63 14.45 20.36
C ASN A 41 12.33 13.59 19.29
N ASP A 42 12.01 12.29 19.24
CA ASP A 42 12.56 11.41 18.22
C ASP A 42 12.02 11.70 16.81
N LEU A 43 10.77 12.14 16.67
CA LEU A 43 10.24 12.64 15.40
C LEU A 43 11.07 13.84 14.90
N ILE A 44 11.37 14.80 15.79
CA ILE A 44 12.19 15.94 15.44
C ILE A 44 13.61 15.49 15.05
N PHE A 45 14.23 14.61 15.85
CA PHE A 45 15.55 14.08 15.55
C PHE A 45 15.62 13.36 14.19
N VAL A 46 14.65 12.51 13.88
CA VAL A 46 14.57 11.85 12.56
C VAL A 46 14.39 12.88 11.45
N GLY A 47 13.51 13.89 11.66
CA GLY A 47 13.28 14.98 10.71
C GLY A 47 14.54 15.78 10.43
N GLU A 48 15.28 16.18 11.45
CA GLU A 48 16.57 16.89 11.30
C GLU A 48 17.57 16.05 10.50
N ASN A 49 17.70 14.74 10.79
CA ASN A 49 18.57 13.84 10.02
C ASN A 49 18.15 13.71 8.55
N LEU A 50 16.85 13.74 8.26
CA LEU A 50 16.35 13.72 6.88
C LEU A 50 16.71 15.02 6.13
N VAL A 51 16.65 16.16 6.80
CA VAL A 51 16.94 17.48 6.18
C VAL A 51 18.45 17.72 6.06
N THR A 52 19.22 17.35 7.07
CA THR A 52 20.68 17.56 7.10
C THR A 52 21.48 16.56 6.26
N GLY A 53 20.82 15.58 5.64
CA GLY A 53 21.49 14.59 4.79
C GLY A 53 22.17 13.46 5.56
N GLY A 54 21.75 13.19 6.80
CA GLY A 54 22.28 12.14 7.64
C GLY A 54 21.99 10.72 7.15
N TYR A 55 22.43 9.71 7.90
CA TYR A 55 22.25 8.30 7.55
C TYR A 55 20.77 7.90 7.37
N MET A 56 19.85 8.60 8.04
CA MET A 56 18.42 8.36 7.93
C MET A 56 17.87 8.79 6.56
N LEU A 57 18.41 9.83 5.93
CA LEU A 57 18.03 10.18 4.56
C LEU A 57 18.36 9.06 3.58
N THR A 58 19.55 8.46 3.70
CA THR A 58 19.94 7.32 2.86
C THR A 58 19.03 6.12 3.07
N ALA A 59 18.64 5.85 4.32
CA ALA A 59 17.71 4.78 4.65
C ALA A 59 16.30 5.07 4.10
N PHE A 60 15.79 6.29 4.29
CA PHE A 60 14.49 6.71 3.74
C PHE A 60 14.44 6.62 2.22
N TRP A 61 15.51 7.06 1.55
CA TRP A 61 15.63 6.97 0.10
C TRP A 61 15.61 5.52 -0.39
N THR A 62 16.33 4.62 0.31
CA THR A 62 16.33 3.18 -0.01
C THR A 62 14.93 2.59 0.11
N THR A 63 14.21 2.90 1.20
CA THR A 63 12.81 2.47 1.37
C THR A 63 11.91 3.02 0.28
N THR A 64 12.04 4.31 -0.04
CA THR A 64 11.25 4.98 -1.09
C THR A 64 11.48 4.35 -2.47
N GLN A 65 12.73 4.07 -2.83
CA GLN A 65 13.06 3.35 -4.08
C GLN A 65 12.45 1.94 -4.09
N THR A 66 12.52 1.23 -2.98
CA THR A 66 11.95 -0.13 -2.86
C THR A 66 10.44 -0.10 -3.02
N VAL A 67 9.76 0.86 -2.39
CA VAL A 67 8.31 1.09 -2.55
C VAL A 67 7.96 1.40 -3.99
N PHE A 68 8.67 2.34 -4.60
CA PHE A 68 8.42 2.77 -5.98
C PHE A 68 8.55 1.61 -6.98
N TRP A 69 9.68 0.91 -6.95
CA TRP A 69 9.91 -0.20 -7.88
C TRP A 69 8.99 -1.39 -7.59
N GLY A 70 8.76 -1.71 -6.32
CA GLY A 70 7.82 -2.76 -5.92
C GLY A 70 6.41 -2.49 -6.42
N PHE A 71 5.92 -1.26 -6.26
CA PHE A 71 4.60 -0.86 -6.74
C PHE A 71 4.51 -0.86 -8.27
N LEU A 72 5.53 -0.36 -8.97
CA LEU A 72 5.55 -0.29 -10.43
C LEU A 72 5.56 -1.70 -11.07
N ILE A 73 6.36 -2.62 -10.52
CA ILE A 73 6.40 -4.02 -10.96
C ILE A 73 5.05 -4.70 -10.68
N ALA A 74 4.48 -4.50 -9.48
CA ALA A 74 3.16 -5.02 -9.13
C ALA A 74 2.07 -4.50 -10.08
N LEU A 75 2.12 -3.21 -10.44
CA LEU A 75 1.21 -2.60 -11.41
C LEU A 75 1.32 -3.28 -12.78
N GLY A 76 2.54 -3.42 -13.32
CA GLY A 76 2.75 -4.04 -14.62
C GLY A 76 2.29 -5.50 -14.69
N ILE A 77 2.73 -6.32 -13.74
CA ILE A 77 2.38 -7.75 -13.66
C ILE A 77 0.88 -7.90 -13.33
N GLY A 78 0.40 -7.18 -12.33
CA GLY A 78 -0.98 -7.28 -11.86
C GLY A 78 -1.99 -6.85 -12.90
N PHE A 79 -1.73 -5.74 -13.62
CA PHE A 79 -2.58 -5.30 -14.71
C PHE A 79 -2.59 -6.32 -15.87
N SER A 80 -1.42 -6.81 -16.30
CA SER A 80 -1.31 -7.78 -17.39
C SER A 80 -2.04 -9.09 -17.07
N LEU A 81 -1.83 -9.64 -15.87
CA LEU A 81 -2.52 -10.85 -15.41
C LEU A 81 -4.03 -10.58 -15.22
N GLY A 82 -4.41 -9.41 -14.71
CA GLY A 82 -5.80 -9.04 -14.54
C GLY A 82 -6.55 -8.93 -15.87
N VAL A 83 -5.91 -8.37 -16.91
CA VAL A 83 -6.45 -8.37 -18.27
C VAL A 83 -6.54 -9.80 -18.83
N LEU A 84 -5.52 -10.63 -18.64
CA LEU A 84 -5.55 -12.03 -19.05
C LEU A 84 -6.72 -12.79 -18.42
N VAL A 85 -6.93 -12.61 -17.12
CA VAL A 85 -8.04 -13.22 -16.36
C VAL A 85 -9.39 -12.68 -16.81
N GLY A 86 -9.53 -11.36 -16.98
CA GLY A 86 -10.80 -10.71 -17.32
C GLY A 86 -11.23 -10.85 -18.78
N GLU A 87 -10.29 -11.10 -19.72
CA GLU A 87 -10.58 -11.17 -21.16
C GLU A 87 -10.57 -12.58 -21.74
N THR A 88 -10.00 -13.56 -21.03
CA THR A 88 -9.83 -14.91 -21.57
C THR A 88 -10.41 -15.98 -20.68
N LYS A 89 -11.11 -16.98 -21.28
CA LYS A 89 -11.56 -18.17 -20.56
C LYS A 89 -10.41 -18.97 -19.96
N PHE A 90 -9.23 -18.93 -20.58
CA PHE A 90 -8.02 -19.53 -20.04
C PHE A 90 -7.57 -18.84 -18.75
N GLY A 91 -7.51 -17.49 -18.75
CA GLY A 91 -7.18 -16.71 -17.56
C GLY A 91 -8.14 -16.97 -16.41
N GLU A 92 -9.45 -16.91 -16.67
CA GLU A 92 -10.49 -17.15 -15.67
C GLU A 92 -10.45 -18.58 -15.10
N ARG A 93 -10.36 -19.60 -15.97
CA ARG A 93 -10.50 -21.01 -15.54
C ARG A 93 -9.20 -21.66 -15.10
N ALA A 94 -8.08 -21.27 -15.67
CA ALA A 94 -6.78 -21.88 -15.40
C ALA A 94 -5.87 -20.98 -14.54
N VAL A 95 -5.78 -19.68 -14.81
CA VAL A 95 -4.83 -18.80 -14.10
C VAL A 95 -5.39 -18.32 -12.76
N LEU A 96 -6.65 -17.88 -12.72
CA LEU A 96 -7.25 -17.33 -11.50
C LEU A 96 -7.21 -18.27 -10.30
N PRO A 97 -7.54 -19.58 -10.40
CA PRO A 97 -7.48 -20.50 -9.25
C PRO A 97 -6.07 -20.60 -8.64
N TYR A 98 -5.02 -20.61 -9.47
CA TYR A 98 -3.64 -20.61 -8.96
C TYR A 98 -3.27 -19.29 -8.28
N LEU A 99 -3.72 -18.16 -8.83
CA LEU A 99 -3.48 -16.86 -8.20
C LEU A 99 -4.18 -16.77 -6.84
N VAL A 100 -5.41 -17.26 -6.73
CA VAL A 100 -6.13 -17.33 -5.45
C VAL A 100 -5.41 -18.26 -4.47
N ALA A 101 -4.96 -19.43 -4.91
CA ALA A 101 -4.20 -20.36 -4.06
C ALA A 101 -2.90 -19.69 -3.53
N ILE A 102 -2.17 -18.98 -4.37
CA ILE A 102 -0.97 -18.23 -3.96
C ILE A 102 -1.33 -17.09 -2.99
N ASP A 103 -2.44 -16.42 -3.20
CA ASP A 103 -2.87 -15.29 -2.34
C ASP A 103 -3.26 -15.74 -0.94
N THR A 104 -3.78 -16.95 -0.78
CA THR A 104 -4.13 -17.53 0.54
C THR A 104 -2.91 -17.92 1.37
N MET A 105 -1.73 -18.03 0.74
CA MET A 105 -0.49 -18.34 1.46
C MET A 105 -0.03 -17.13 2.29
N PRO A 106 0.62 -17.36 3.45
CA PRO A 106 1.18 -16.27 4.24
C PRO A 106 2.38 -15.64 3.51
N LYS A 107 2.09 -14.59 2.71
CA LYS A 107 3.07 -13.96 1.80
C LYS A 107 4.36 -13.51 2.48
N ILE A 108 4.28 -13.08 3.75
CA ILE A 108 5.43 -12.68 4.55
C ILE A 108 6.44 -13.84 4.73
N ALA A 109 5.95 -15.08 4.80
CA ALA A 109 6.80 -16.26 4.92
C ALA A 109 7.71 -16.51 3.69
N PHE A 110 7.43 -15.88 2.56
CA PHE A 110 8.28 -15.92 1.37
C PHE A 110 9.51 -15.00 1.47
N ALA A 111 9.60 -14.11 2.44
CA ALA A 111 10.72 -13.18 2.55
C ALA A 111 12.09 -13.88 2.60
N PRO A 112 12.32 -14.92 3.42
CA PRO A 112 13.60 -15.65 3.40
C PRO A 112 13.92 -16.28 2.04
N LEU A 113 12.89 -16.72 1.31
CA LEU A 113 13.06 -17.34 -0.01
C LEU A 113 13.52 -16.31 -1.06
N PHE A 114 12.90 -15.12 -1.08
CA PHE A 114 13.36 -14.03 -1.93
C PHE A 114 14.78 -13.57 -1.59
N ILE A 115 15.14 -13.57 -0.30
CA ILE A 115 16.51 -13.26 0.13
C ILE A 115 17.49 -14.34 -0.35
N ALA A 116 17.13 -15.61 -0.25
CA ALA A 116 17.97 -16.71 -0.71
C ALA A 116 18.18 -16.68 -2.23
N TRP A 117 17.16 -16.32 -3.02
CA TRP A 117 17.23 -16.25 -4.47
C TRP A 117 17.90 -15.00 -5.00
N LEU A 118 17.65 -13.84 -4.41
CA LEU A 118 18.04 -12.51 -4.92
C LEU A 118 19.09 -11.80 -4.06
N GLY A 119 19.48 -12.42 -2.94
CA GLY A 119 20.45 -11.86 -2.01
C GLY A 119 19.86 -10.82 -1.06
N PHE A 120 20.73 -10.28 -0.18
CA PHE A 120 20.38 -9.26 0.82
C PHE A 120 20.24 -7.83 0.26
N GLY A 121 20.13 -7.69 -1.05
CA GLY A 121 20.03 -6.40 -1.74
C GLY A 121 18.63 -5.80 -1.77
N ILE A 122 18.49 -4.73 -2.54
CA ILE A 122 17.20 -4.09 -2.80
C ILE A 122 16.26 -5.00 -3.62
N SER A 123 16.82 -5.88 -4.46
CA SER A 123 16.08 -6.75 -5.37
C SER A 123 15.12 -7.70 -4.65
N SER A 124 15.56 -8.34 -3.56
CA SER A 124 14.71 -9.24 -2.77
C SER A 124 13.55 -8.50 -2.10
N LYS A 125 13.79 -7.29 -1.62
CA LYS A 125 12.78 -6.42 -0.99
C LYS A 125 11.75 -5.95 -2.01
N VAL A 126 12.19 -5.50 -3.18
CA VAL A 126 11.35 -5.10 -4.31
C VAL A 126 10.49 -6.29 -4.79
N ALA A 127 11.08 -7.47 -4.92
CA ALA A 127 10.36 -8.66 -5.35
C ALA A 127 9.27 -9.07 -4.34
N LEU A 128 9.58 -9.06 -3.04
CA LEU A 128 8.59 -9.35 -1.99
C LEU A 128 7.45 -8.31 -1.99
N ALA A 129 7.79 -7.04 -2.11
CA ALA A 129 6.82 -5.96 -2.16
C ALA A 129 5.89 -6.08 -3.38
N ALA A 130 6.47 -6.33 -4.56
CA ALA A 130 5.72 -6.57 -5.79
C ALA A 130 4.81 -7.81 -5.67
N PHE A 131 5.33 -8.91 -5.11
CA PHE A 131 4.57 -10.13 -4.90
C PHE A 131 3.32 -9.92 -4.03
N ILE A 132 3.46 -9.17 -2.92
CA ILE A 132 2.33 -8.87 -2.02
C ILE A 132 1.30 -7.95 -2.70
N ALA A 133 1.76 -6.96 -3.45
CA ALA A 133 0.90 -5.94 -4.05
C ALA A 133 0.23 -6.38 -5.38
N THR A 134 0.70 -7.44 -6.02
CA THR A 134 0.22 -7.86 -7.36
C THR A 134 -1.23 -8.35 -7.31
N PHE A 135 -1.60 -9.19 -6.35
CA PHE A 135 -2.91 -9.85 -6.36
C PHE A 135 -4.11 -8.89 -6.28
N PRO A 136 -4.12 -7.87 -5.41
CA PRO A 136 -5.20 -6.88 -5.40
C PRO A 136 -5.40 -6.19 -6.75
N ILE A 137 -4.31 -5.95 -7.49
CA ILE A 137 -4.38 -5.34 -8.82
C ILE A 137 -4.99 -6.31 -9.83
N VAL A 138 -4.58 -7.59 -9.81
CA VAL A 138 -5.16 -8.64 -10.68
C VAL A 138 -6.65 -8.72 -10.52
N VAL A 139 -7.13 -8.92 -9.29
CA VAL A 139 -8.54 -9.14 -9.00
C VAL A 139 -9.37 -7.90 -9.36
N SER A 140 -8.90 -6.71 -8.98
CA SER A 140 -9.61 -5.48 -9.27
C SER A 140 -9.61 -5.13 -10.77
N THR A 141 -8.55 -5.48 -11.50
CA THR A 141 -8.51 -5.32 -12.95
C THR A 141 -9.51 -6.28 -13.63
N ALA A 142 -9.51 -7.55 -13.26
CA ALA A 142 -10.46 -8.51 -13.79
C ALA A 142 -11.92 -8.12 -13.47
N ALA A 143 -12.21 -7.75 -12.22
CA ALA A 143 -13.53 -7.26 -11.80
C ALA A 143 -13.96 -6.02 -12.58
N GLY A 144 -13.03 -5.09 -12.84
CA GLY A 144 -13.28 -3.90 -13.65
C GLY A 144 -13.66 -4.24 -15.09
N LEU A 145 -13.01 -5.22 -15.71
CA LEU A 145 -13.34 -5.66 -17.08
C LEU A 145 -14.71 -6.36 -17.17
N TYR A 146 -15.17 -6.95 -16.07
CA TYR A 146 -16.53 -7.51 -16.00
C TYR A 146 -17.60 -6.46 -15.68
N ALA A 147 -17.26 -5.26 -15.26
CA ALA A 147 -18.20 -4.21 -14.88
C ALA A 147 -19.03 -3.67 -16.07
N ALA A 148 -18.53 -3.79 -17.31
CA ALA A 148 -19.30 -3.45 -18.50
C ALA A 148 -20.51 -4.37 -18.63
N SER A 149 -21.72 -3.78 -18.76
CA SER A 149 -22.97 -4.53 -18.84
C SER A 149 -23.07 -5.35 -20.13
N GLU A 150 -23.91 -6.40 -20.09
CA GLU A 150 -24.10 -7.23 -21.28
C GLU A 150 -24.75 -6.44 -22.44
N ASN A 151 -25.67 -5.54 -22.12
CA ASN A 151 -26.31 -4.68 -23.12
C ASN A 151 -25.30 -3.78 -23.84
N GLU A 152 -24.37 -3.17 -23.10
CA GLU A 152 -23.31 -2.34 -23.69
C GLU A 152 -22.39 -3.18 -24.59
N ARG A 153 -22.05 -4.39 -24.16
CA ARG A 153 -21.23 -5.31 -24.98
C ARG A 153 -21.96 -5.76 -26.24
N MET A 154 -23.28 -6.03 -26.14
CA MET A 154 -24.10 -6.35 -27.30
C MET A 154 -24.21 -5.17 -28.26
N LEU A 155 -24.35 -3.96 -27.76
CA LEU A 155 -24.39 -2.74 -28.62
C LEU A 155 -23.07 -2.59 -29.39
N PHE A 156 -21.91 -2.73 -28.73
CA PHE A 156 -20.61 -2.66 -29.41
C PHE A 156 -20.46 -3.76 -30.46
N LYS A 157 -20.95 -4.97 -30.17
CA LYS A 157 -20.97 -6.07 -31.15
C LYS A 157 -21.88 -5.77 -32.32
N ALA A 158 -23.07 -5.21 -32.11
CA ALA A 158 -24.02 -4.82 -33.19
C ALA A 158 -23.42 -3.73 -34.08
N MET A 159 -22.60 -2.82 -33.51
CA MET A 159 -21.88 -1.79 -34.31
C MET A 159 -20.64 -2.36 -35.05
N GLY A 160 -20.37 -3.67 -34.98
CA GLY A 160 -19.22 -4.30 -35.63
C GLY A 160 -17.89 -4.06 -34.97
N ALA A 161 -17.88 -3.66 -33.68
CA ALA A 161 -16.64 -3.42 -32.96
C ALA A 161 -15.82 -4.71 -32.76
N THR A 162 -14.51 -4.62 -32.98
CA THR A 162 -13.58 -5.72 -32.73
C THR A 162 -13.42 -5.93 -31.20
N ARG A 163 -12.88 -7.10 -30.81
CA ARG A 163 -12.57 -7.39 -29.39
C ARG A 163 -11.66 -6.33 -28.77
N MET A 164 -10.64 -5.88 -29.49
CA MET A 164 -9.72 -4.84 -29.01
C MET A 164 -10.42 -3.49 -28.88
N GLN A 165 -11.29 -3.13 -29.81
CA GLN A 165 -12.09 -1.90 -29.71
C GLN A 165 -13.04 -1.94 -28.52
N THR A 166 -13.69 -3.08 -28.28
CA THR A 166 -14.54 -3.28 -27.10
C THR A 166 -13.74 -3.20 -25.81
N LEU A 167 -12.54 -3.79 -25.76
CA LEU A 167 -11.66 -3.70 -24.60
C LEU A 167 -11.24 -2.25 -24.32
N LEU A 168 -10.67 -1.56 -25.32
CA LEU A 168 -10.08 -0.23 -25.13
C LEU A 168 -11.12 0.89 -24.97
N ARG A 169 -12.28 0.79 -25.66
CA ARG A 169 -13.28 1.87 -25.71
C ARG A 169 -14.45 1.67 -24.75
N LEU A 170 -14.70 0.45 -24.28
CA LEU A 170 -15.78 0.16 -23.35
C LEU A 170 -15.25 -0.38 -22.03
N LYS A 171 -14.65 -1.57 -22.02
CA LYS A 171 -14.34 -2.29 -20.79
C LYS A 171 -13.29 -1.60 -19.92
N LEU A 172 -12.19 -1.11 -20.53
CA LEU A 172 -11.16 -0.39 -19.78
C LEU A 172 -11.68 0.90 -19.15
N PRO A 173 -12.34 1.82 -19.89
CA PRO A 173 -12.89 3.02 -19.28
C PRO A 173 -13.91 2.73 -18.18
N THR A 174 -14.83 1.78 -18.39
CA THR A 174 -15.82 1.37 -17.38
C THR A 174 -15.16 0.72 -16.16
N GLY A 175 -14.07 -0.02 -16.36
CA GLY A 175 -13.36 -0.74 -15.31
C GLY A 175 -12.34 0.10 -14.52
N LEU A 176 -11.93 1.27 -15.01
CA LEU A 176 -10.92 2.11 -14.34
C LEU A 176 -11.22 2.38 -12.86
N PRO A 177 -12.44 2.69 -12.42
CA PRO A 177 -12.75 2.88 -11.00
C PRO A 177 -12.36 1.68 -10.12
N PHE A 178 -12.66 0.47 -10.61
CA PHE A 178 -12.32 -0.77 -9.92
C PHE A 178 -10.81 -0.99 -9.88
N MET A 179 -10.13 -0.75 -11.00
CA MET A 179 -8.67 -0.85 -11.11
C MET A 179 -7.98 0.09 -10.12
N PHE A 180 -8.43 1.33 -9.99
CA PHE A 180 -7.91 2.26 -9.00
C PHE A 180 -8.19 1.83 -7.55
N THR A 181 -9.30 1.14 -7.30
CA THR A 181 -9.54 0.53 -5.98
C THR A 181 -8.50 -0.52 -5.66
N GLY A 182 -8.16 -1.39 -6.62
CA GLY A 182 -7.06 -2.36 -6.48
C GLY A 182 -5.70 -1.69 -6.26
N LEU A 183 -5.41 -0.60 -6.97
CA LEU A 183 -4.18 0.16 -6.80
C LEU A 183 -4.05 0.79 -5.41
N LYS A 184 -5.14 1.28 -4.83
CA LYS A 184 -5.15 1.80 -3.45
C LYS A 184 -4.85 0.70 -2.43
N ILE A 185 -5.43 -0.49 -2.60
CA ILE A 185 -5.16 -1.65 -1.75
C ILE A 185 -3.70 -2.09 -1.92
N ALA A 186 -3.21 -2.14 -3.16
CA ALA A 186 -1.83 -2.49 -3.47
C ALA A 186 -0.81 -1.48 -2.89
N ALA A 187 -1.14 -0.19 -2.84
CA ALA A 187 -0.31 0.84 -2.22
C ALA A 187 -0.07 0.57 -0.72
N VAL A 188 -1.07 0.05 -0.01
CA VAL A 188 -0.91 -0.40 1.38
C VAL A 188 -0.11 -1.70 1.44
N GLY A 189 -0.41 -2.64 0.54
CA GLY A 189 0.25 -3.95 0.48
C GLY A 189 1.76 -3.84 0.19
N VAL A 190 2.16 -2.94 -0.72
CA VAL A 190 3.58 -2.75 -1.05
C VAL A 190 4.38 -2.26 0.16
N MET A 191 3.80 -1.40 1.00
CA MET A 191 4.45 -0.93 2.24
C MET A 191 4.73 -2.09 3.19
N ALA A 192 3.74 -2.97 3.41
CA ALA A 192 3.93 -4.16 4.24
C ALA A 192 5.06 -5.06 3.71
N GLY A 193 5.12 -5.26 2.39
CA GLY A 193 6.17 -6.04 1.73
C GLY A 193 7.57 -5.44 1.88
N VAL A 194 7.69 -4.12 1.70
CA VAL A 194 8.97 -3.40 1.85
C VAL A 194 9.46 -3.48 3.29
N ILE A 195 8.60 -3.13 4.26
CA ILE A 195 8.98 -3.15 5.68
C ILE A 195 9.41 -4.56 6.10
N THR A 196 8.66 -5.59 5.70
CA THR A 196 9.02 -6.99 5.98
C THR A 196 10.36 -7.37 5.35
N GLY A 197 10.56 -7.01 4.08
CA GLY A 197 11.80 -7.29 3.37
C GLY A 197 13.01 -6.59 3.98
N GLU A 198 12.85 -5.36 4.46
CA GLU A 198 13.90 -4.60 5.14
C GLU A 198 14.17 -5.11 6.57
N PHE A 199 13.11 -5.50 7.28
CA PHE A 199 13.20 -6.03 8.64
C PHE A 199 13.92 -7.38 8.68
N LEU A 200 13.63 -8.27 7.74
CA LEU A 200 14.22 -9.61 7.66
C LEU A 200 15.55 -9.62 6.87
N GLY A 201 15.60 -8.91 5.76
CA GLY A 201 16.77 -8.85 4.88
C GLY A 201 17.90 -7.95 5.39
N GLY A 202 17.64 -7.12 6.40
CA GLY A 202 18.64 -6.19 6.94
C GLY A 202 19.12 -5.15 5.92
N GLY A 203 20.35 -4.70 6.08
CA GLY A 203 20.96 -3.69 5.23
C GLY A 203 20.43 -2.28 5.48
N LYS A 204 20.20 -1.51 4.41
CA LYS A 204 19.72 -0.13 4.48
C LYS A 204 18.19 -0.09 4.33
N GLY A 205 17.56 0.86 4.99
CA GLY A 205 16.12 1.12 4.93
C GLY A 205 15.51 1.41 6.30
N PHE A 206 14.34 2.02 6.34
CA PHE A 206 13.66 2.36 7.60
C PHE A 206 13.21 1.10 8.36
N GLY A 207 12.81 0.03 7.67
CA GLY A 207 12.51 -1.24 8.32
C GLY A 207 13.73 -1.86 9.02
N ALA A 208 14.92 -1.71 8.44
CA ALA A 208 16.16 -2.13 9.08
C ALA A 208 16.51 -1.27 10.31
N LEU A 209 16.27 0.05 10.23
CA LEU A 209 16.44 0.96 11.38
C LEU A 209 15.45 0.64 12.51
N ILE A 210 14.18 0.34 12.18
CA ILE A 210 13.18 -0.10 13.17
C ILE A 210 13.67 -1.34 13.90
N ARG A 211 14.16 -2.35 13.16
CA ARG A 211 14.71 -3.56 13.77
C ARG A 211 15.91 -3.26 14.68
N GLN A 212 16.80 -2.39 14.24
CA GLN A 212 17.97 -1.97 15.02
C GLN A 212 17.55 -1.25 16.32
N SER A 213 16.67 -0.25 16.21
CA SER A 213 16.16 0.49 17.39
C SER A 213 15.39 -0.43 18.35
N ALA A 214 14.58 -1.35 17.81
CA ALA A 214 13.89 -2.35 18.64
C ALA A 214 14.86 -3.27 19.39
N SER A 215 15.96 -3.70 18.76
CA SER A 215 16.99 -4.52 19.43
C SER A 215 17.76 -3.76 20.51
N GLN A 216 17.79 -2.44 20.44
CA GLN A 216 18.39 -1.54 21.43
C GLN A 216 17.38 -1.07 22.48
N MET A 217 16.12 -1.51 22.40
CA MET A 217 15.01 -1.05 23.25
C MET A 217 14.75 0.47 23.16
N ASP A 218 15.17 1.10 22.04
CA ASP A 218 14.89 2.50 21.73
C ASP A 218 13.48 2.62 21.12
N THR A 219 12.48 2.45 21.97
CA THR A 219 11.06 2.43 21.55
C THR A 219 10.58 3.78 21.01
N PRO A 220 10.98 4.96 21.56
CA PRO A 220 10.62 6.24 20.97
C PRO A 220 11.05 6.36 19.51
N ARG A 221 12.27 5.90 19.19
CA ARG A 221 12.81 5.86 17.84
C ARG A 221 11.99 4.94 16.91
N VAL A 222 11.60 3.77 17.39
CA VAL A 222 10.73 2.83 16.64
C VAL A 222 9.41 3.50 16.26
N PHE A 223 8.76 4.18 17.21
CA PHE A 223 7.51 4.90 16.96
C PHE A 223 7.70 6.03 15.95
N ALA A 224 8.74 6.83 16.09
CA ALA A 224 9.05 7.90 15.14
C ALA A 224 9.25 7.37 13.71
N LEU A 225 10.04 6.30 13.53
CA LEU A 225 10.28 5.68 12.23
C LEU A 225 8.99 5.09 11.62
N ILE A 226 8.13 4.46 12.43
CA ILE A 226 6.82 3.96 11.98
C ILE A 226 5.93 5.11 11.48
N LEU A 227 5.93 6.24 12.16
CA LEU A 227 5.15 7.42 11.74
C LEU A 227 5.65 7.99 10.40
N TYR A 228 6.96 8.07 10.18
CA TYR A 228 7.51 8.47 8.88
C TYR A 228 7.20 7.47 7.76
N LEU A 229 7.24 6.16 8.06
CA LEU A 229 6.80 5.15 7.10
C LEU A 229 5.30 5.24 6.78
N SER A 230 4.48 5.53 7.79
CA SER A 230 3.05 5.77 7.61
C SER A 230 2.80 6.98 6.71
N LEU A 231 3.59 8.04 6.88
CA LEU A 231 3.52 9.23 6.01
C LEU A 231 3.90 8.88 4.56
N LEU A 232 4.94 8.07 4.34
CA LEU A 232 5.32 7.60 3.01
C LEU A 232 4.20 6.76 2.37
N GLY A 233 3.58 5.85 3.14
CA GLY A 233 2.44 5.05 2.68
C GLY A 233 1.22 5.90 2.33
N LEU A 234 0.90 6.89 3.15
CA LEU A 234 -0.16 7.87 2.88
C LEU A 234 0.14 8.68 1.62
N LEU A 235 1.37 9.09 1.42
CA LEU A 235 1.79 9.83 0.23
C LEU A 235 1.57 8.99 -1.04
N LEU A 236 1.95 7.72 -1.03
CA LEU A 236 1.68 6.80 -2.14
C LEU A 236 0.18 6.62 -2.36
N TYR A 237 -0.60 6.38 -1.30
CA TYR A 237 -2.05 6.25 -1.37
C TYR A 237 -2.72 7.49 -1.96
N PHE A 238 -2.36 8.68 -1.49
CA PHE A 238 -2.90 9.93 -2.01
C PHE A 238 -2.44 10.24 -3.43
N THR A 239 -1.26 9.79 -3.83
CA THR A 239 -0.79 9.88 -5.22
C THR A 239 -1.69 9.04 -6.14
N VAL A 240 -2.01 7.80 -5.75
CA VAL A 240 -2.96 6.94 -6.48
C VAL A 240 -4.36 7.56 -6.51
N LEU A 241 -4.83 8.10 -5.40
CA LEU A 241 -6.14 8.78 -5.30
C LEU A 241 -6.19 10.03 -6.20
N TRP A 242 -5.14 10.82 -6.21
CA TRP A 242 -5.03 11.99 -7.10
C TRP A 242 -5.04 11.57 -8.57
N ALA A 243 -4.30 10.52 -8.94
CA ALA A 243 -4.31 9.97 -10.28
C ALA A 243 -5.71 9.47 -10.67
N GLN A 244 -6.43 8.78 -9.76
CA GLN A 244 -7.81 8.36 -9.96
C GLN A 244 -8.71 9.55 -10.29
N ARG A 245 -8.68 10.61 -9.48
CA ARG A 245 -9.52 11.81 -9.69
C ARG A 245 -9.23 12.52 -11.01
N ARG A 246 -7.99 12.46 -11.49
CA ARG A 246 -7.60 13.05 -12.79
C ARG A 246 -8.00 12.20 -13.99
N ILE A 247 -7.89 10.88 -13.86
CA ILE A 247 -8.14 9.94 -14.97
C ILE A 247 -9.61 9.57 -15.05
N VAL A 248 -10.28 9.36 -13.92
CA VAL A 248 -11.67 8.89 -13.82
C VAL A 248 -12.61 10.06 -13.48
N PHE A 249 -12.51 11.15 -14.24
CA PHE A 249 -13.27 12.38 -13.99
C PHE A 249 -14.78 12.26 -14.24
N TRP A 250 -15.21 11.24 -14.98
CA TRP A 250 -16.62 10.99 -15.30
C TRP A 250 -17.40 10.29 -14.19
N GLN A 251 -16.72 9.66 -13.26
CA GLN A 251 -17.38 9.09 -12.09
C GLN A 251 -17.61 10.23 -11.09
N LYS A 252 -18.87 10.66 -10.94
CA LYS A 252 -19.23 11.51 -9.81
C LYS A 252 -18.82 10.76 -8.55
N GLU A 253 -18.08 11.42 -7.67
CA GLU A 253 -17.93 10.92 -6.30
C GLU A 253 -19.36 10.65 -5.81
N GLU A 254 -19.75 9.40 -5.64
CA GLU A 254 -20.78 9.06 -4.69
C GLU A 254 -20.19 9.56 -3.36
N GLN A 255 -20.58 10.77 -3.05
CA GLN A 255 -20.40 11.32 -1.71
C GLN A 255 -20.91 10.20 -0.83
N ALA A 256 -20.04 9.64 -0.01
CA ALA A 256 -20.45 8.79 1.08
C ALA A 256 -21.60 9.55 1.75
N GLY A 257 -22.82 9.11 1.45
CA GLY A 257 -24.00 9.70 1.99
C GLY A 257 -23.79 9.80 3.48
N PRO A 258 -24.28 10.82 4.14
CA PRO A 258 -24.22 10.87 5.59
C PRO A 258 -24.87 9.57 6.05
N VAL A 259 -24.09 8.72 6.71
CA VAL A 259 -24.65 7.64 7.50
C VAL A 259 -25.59 8.35 8.45
N GLY A 260 -26.89 8.19 8.18
CA GLY A 260 -27.96 8.80 8.95
C GLY A 260 -27.96 8.33 10.40
#